data_87ae264b008d38789738a61da805e95f
#
_entry.id   87ae264b008d38789738a61da805e95f
#
_cell.length_a   1.000
_cell.length_b   1.000
_cell.length_c   1.000
_cell.angle_alpha   90.00
_cell.angle_beta   90.00
_cell.angle_gamma   90.00
#
_symmetry.space_group_name_H-M   'P 1'
#
loop_
_entity.id
_entity.type
_entity.pdbx_description
1 polymer ?
#
loop_
_entity_poly.entity_id
_entity_poly.type
_entity_poly.pdbx_seq_one_letter_code
_entity_poly.pdbx_strand_id
1 'polypeptide(L)'
;ILNIPTKHKLKGPKVLLLDIENSPILGYVWSLWKQNVGLNQIKEEWHLLSFAAKWLGDSEDKVIYMDQRNEPNIEDDSVMLQKLWSLLDEADWLITQNGRQFDIKKIRARMIMQGFKPFSPVRHIDTLEIAKRVFGFTSNKLEWMTDKLCTEYKKSTHQKFVGFTLWSECLKGNIE
;
A
#
# COMPACT_ATOMS: atom_id res chain seq x y z
N ILE A 1 46.85 -19.00 22.21
CA ILE A 1 45.73 -19.25 21.31
C ILE A 1 44.77 -18.10 21.52
N LEU A 2 44.75 -17.12 20.60
CA LEU A 2 43.85 -15.96 20.63
C LEU A 2 42.44 -16.44 20.29
N ASN A 3 41.53 -16.32 21.27
CA ASN A 3 40.10 -16.49 21.06
C ASN A 3 39.59 -15.36 20.20
N ILE A 4 39.43 -15.58 18.89
CA ILE A 4 38.77 -14.67 17.98
C ILE A 4 37.28 -14.75 18.27
N PRO A 5 36.61 -13.64 18.66
CA PRO A 5 35.18 -13.66 18.90
C PRO A 5 34.47 -14.08 17.63
N THR A 6 33.58 -15.06 17.73
CA THR A 6 32.66 -15.45 16.65
C THR A 6 31.96 -14.20 16.12
N LYS A 7 32.09 -13.96 14.82
CA LYS A 7 31.40 -12.88 14.12
C LYS A 7 29.93 -12.87 14.55
N HIS A 8 29.50 -11.84 15.29
CA HIS A 8 28.09 -11.52 15.40
C HIS A 8 27.58 -11.39 13.95
N LYS A 9 26.68 -12.28 13.55
CA LYS A 9 25.94 -12.09 12.30
C LYS A 9 25.22 -10.76 12.44
N LEU A 10 25.74 -9.72 11.80
CA LEU A 10 24.99 -8.48 11.63
C LEU A 10 23.68 -8.88 10.96
N LYS A 11 22.56 -8.65 11.62
CA LYS A 11 21.25 -8.78 10.98
C LYS A 11 21.28 -7.83 9.77
N GLY A 12 20.99 -8.36 8.59
CA GLY A 12 20.87 -7.54 7.39
C GLY A 12 19.76 -6.48 7.54
N PRO A 13 19.68 -5.52 6.62
CA PRO A 13 18.67 -4.47 6.66
C PRO A 13 17.26 -5.09 6.65
N LYS A 14 16.35 -4.49 7.40
CA LYS A 14 14.93 -4.85 7.38
C LYS A 14 14.27 -4.25 6.14
N VAL A 15 13.83 -5.09 5.25
CA VAL A 15 13.22 -4.71 3.98
C VAL A 15 11.72 -5.03 4.04
N LEU A 16 10.89 -4.00 3.98
CA LEU A 16 9.43 -4.12 3.98
C LEU A 16 8.90 -4.05 2.54
N LEU A 17 8.09 -5.02 2.13
CA LEU A 17 7.24 -4.93 0.96
C LEU A 17 5.88 -4.41 1.42
N LEU A 18 5.29 -3.46 0.68
CA LEU A 18 4.06 -2.81 1.10
C LEU A 18 3.19 -2.46 -0.11
N ASP A 19 1.89 -2.65 0.04
CA ASP A 19 0.83 -2.21 -0.87
C ASP A 19 -0.38 -1.76 -0.05
N ILE A 20 -1.11 -0.74 -0.49
CA ILE A 20 -2.31 -0.22 0.16
C ILE A 20 -3.47 -0.12 -0.81
N GLU A 21 -4.68 -0.15 -0.27
CA GLU A 21 -5.89 0.23 -0.97
C GLU A 21 -6.59 1.36 -0.21
N ASN A 22 -7.13 2.33 -0.94
CA ASN A 22 -7.88 3.44 -0.35
C ASN A 22 -9.26 3.61 -1.00
N SER A 23 -10.19 4.18 -0.26
CA SER A 23 -11.51 4.55 -0.77
C SER A 23 -11.40 5.65 -1.84
N PRO A 24 -12.35 5.74 -2.77
CA PRO A 24 -12.55 6.94 -3.56
C PRO A 24 -13.03 8.10 -2.67
N ILE A 25 -12.91 9.33 -3.17
CA ILE A 25 -13.61 10.49 -2.62
C ILE A 25 -15.08 10.38 -3.01
N LEU A 26 -16.00 10.67 -2.08
CA LEU A 26 -17.42 10.81 -2.37
C LEU A 26 -17.78 12.28 -2.48
N GLY A 27 -18.45 12.67 -3.57
CA GLY A 27 -18.79 14.06 -3.79
C GLY A 27 -20.03 14.26 -4.66
N TYR A 28 -20.61 15.46 -4.54
CA TYR A 28 -21.74 15.88 -5.35
C TYR A 28 -21.30 16.42 -6.70
N VAL A 29 -21.94 15.98 -7.76
CA VAL A 29 -21.64 16.38 -9.14
C VAL A 29 -22.91 16.80 -9.86
N TRP A 30 -22.81 17.82 -10.72
CA TRP A 30 -23.95 18.33 -11.49
C TRP A 30 -24.18 17.57 -12.80
N SER A 31 -23.11 16.97 -13.35
CA SER A 31 -23.19 16.18 -14.57
C SER A 31 -22.17 15.04 -14.55
N LEU A 32 -22.26 14.09 -15.51
CA LEU A 32 -21.31 12.97 -15.61
C LEU A 32 -20.04 13.33 -16.40
N TRP A 33 -20.05 14.40 -17.16
CA TRP A 33 -18.97 14.70 -18.11
C TRP A 33 -18.44 16.13 -17.96
N LYS A 34 -17.13 16.30 -18.22
CA LYS A 34 -16.45 17.60 -18.36
C LYS A 34 -16.69 18.56 -17.19
N GLN A 35 -16.62 18.07 -15.97
CA GLN A 35 -16.72 18.93 -14.81
C GLN A 35 -15.53 18.75 -13.86
N ASN A 36 -15.18 19.84 -13.20
CA ASN A 36 -14.27 19.83 -12.06
C ASN A 36 -15.10 19.80 -10.77
N VAL A 37 -14.69 18.97 -9.83
CA VAL A 37 -15.32 18.89 -8.50
C VAL A 37 -14.61 19.89 -7.59
N GLY A 38 -15.36 20.86 -7.06
CA GLY A 38 -14.84 21.80 -6.06
C GLY A 38 -14.74 21.17 -4.68
N LEU A 39 -13.86 21.69 -3.83
CA LEU A 39 -13.66 21.18 -2.48
C LEU A 39 -14.96 21.18 -1.65
N ASN A 40 -15.82 22.17 -1.85
CA ASN A 40 -17.13 22.27 -1.21
C ASN A 40 -18.18 21.27 -1.69
N GLN A 41 -17.88 20.50 -2.73
CA GLN A 41 -18.72 19.41 -3.25
C GLN A 41 -18.31 18.05 -2.68
N ILE A 42 -17.18 17.97 -1.98
CA ILE A 42 -16.75 16.74 -1.30
C ILE A 42 -17.66 16.48 -0.12
N LYS A 43 -18.29 15.32 -0.11
CA LYS A 43 -19.12 14.83 0.98
C LYS A 43 -18.30 14.01 1.99
N GLU A 44 -17.47 13.13 1.48
CA GLU A 44 -16.61 12.27 2.28
C GLU A 44 -15.20 12.23 1.67
N GLU A 45 -14.20 12.41 2.51
CA GLU A 45 -12.79 12.33 2.12
C GLU A 45 -12.37 10.86 2.00
N TRP A 46 -11.34 10.58 1.23
CA TRP A 46 -10.81 9.23 1.13
C TRP A 46 -10.10 8.80 2.42
N HIS A 47 -10.15 7.51 2.71
CA HIS A 47 -9.48 6.86 3.83
C HIS A 47 -8.83 5.54 3.35
N LEU A 48 -7.97 4.94 4.18
CA LEU A 48 -7.39 3.63 3.86
C LEU A 48 -8.45 2.54 4.07
N LEU A 49 -8.56 1.62 3.11
CA LEU A 49 -9.44 0.45 3.18
C LEU A 49 -8.69 -0.79 3.67
N SER A 50 -7.46 -0.97 3.19
CA SER A 50 -6.62 -2.09 3.58
C SER A 50 -5.15 -1.83 3.28
N PHE A 51 -4.28 -2.63 3.89
CA PHE A 51 -2.90 -2.79 3.46
C PHE A 51 -2.46 -4.24 3.56
N ALA A 52 -1.48 -4.61 2.74
CA ALA A 52 -0.71 -5.83 2.86
C ALA A 52 0.77 -5.49 2.95
N ALA A 53 1.46 -6.11 3.90
CA ALA A 53 2.90 -5.92 4.06
C ALA A 53 3.59 -7.23 4.37
N LYS A 54 4.88 -7.34 4.02
CA LYS A 54 5.68 -8.52 4.30
C LYS A 54 7.15 -8.14 4.43
N TRP A 55 7.82 -8.70 5.40
CA TRP A 55 9.27 -8.59 5.48
C TRP A 55 9.93 -9.49 4.44
N LEU A 56 10.89 -8.96 3.70
CA LEU A 56 11.65 -9.73 2.72
C LEU A 56 12.41 -10.86 3.42
N GLY A 57 12.24 -12.09 2.92
CA GLY A 57 12.83 -13.30 3.49
C GLY A 57 11.94 -14.02 4.49
N ASP A 58 10.81 -13.46 4.87
CA ASP A 58 9.80 -14.20 5.64
C ASP A 58 9.07 -15.22 4.77
N SER A 59 8.55 -16.28 5.39
CA SER A 59 7.71 -17.27 4.72
C SER A 59 6.37 -16.68 4.26
N GLU A 60 5.68 -17.35 3.37
CA GLU A 60 4.46 -16.85 2.71
C GLU A 60 3.30 -16.62 3.67
N ASP A 61 3.21 -17.43 4.73
CA ASP A 61 2.21 -17.34 5.79
C ASP A 61 2.36 -16.11 6.69
N LYS A 62 3.47 -15.37 6.58
CA LYS A 62 3.76 -14.19 7.40
C LYS A 62 3.40 -12.86 6.73
N VAL A 63 2.40 -12.85 5.86
CA VAL A 63 1.85 -11.60 5.36
C VAL A 63 1.11 -10.88 6.49
N ILE A 64 1.47 -9.62 6.71
CA ILE A 64 0.79 -8.72 7.63
C ILE A 64 -0.31 -8.03 6.82
N TYR A 65 -1.54 -8.22 7.23
CA TYR A 65 -2.69 -7.68 6.54
C TYR A 65 -3.66 -7.03 7.53
N MET A 66 -4.24 -5.91 7.16
CA MET A 66 -5.36 -5.28 7.87
C MET A 66 -6.35 -4.69 6.88
N ASP A 67 -7.63 -4.70 7.25
CA ASP A 67 -8.70 -4.03 6.52
C ASP A 67 -9.76 -3.45 7.48
N GLN A 68 -10.70 -2.70 6.94
CA GLN A 68 -11.76 -2.00 7.70
C GLN A 68 -13.06 -2.79 7.83
N ARG A 69 -13.13 -4.04 7.34
CA ARG A 69 -14.40 -4.81 7.27
C ARG A 69 -15.15 -4.99 8.59
N ASN A 70 -14.42 -5.05 9.70
CA ASN A 70 -14.99 -5.31 11.03
C ASN A 70 -14.93 -4.07 11.93
N GLU A 71 -14.51 -2.92 11.41
CA GLU A 71 -14.45 -1.70 12.19
C GLU A 71 -15.83 -1.06 12.30
N PRO A 72 -16.21 -0.56 13.49
CA PRO A 72 -17.50 0.12 13.69
C PRO A 72 -17.66 1.36 12.81
N ASN A 73 -16.56 2.02 12.48
CA ASN A 73 -16.50 3.14 11.56
C ASN A 73 -15.42 2.87 10.49
N ILE A 74 -15.89 2.54 9.28
CA ILE A 74 -14.99 2.22 8.15
C ILE A 74 -14.15 3.41 7.68
N GLU A 75 -14.53 4.64 8.02
CA GLU A 75 -13.78 5.85 7.68
C GLU A 75 -12.63 6.14 8.66
N ASP A 76 -12.66 5.52 9.83
CA ASP A 76 -11.61 5.66 10.85
C ASP A 76 -10.49 4.64 10.60
N ASP A 77 -9.47 5.07 9.89
CA ASP A 77 -8.27 4.28 9.59
C ASP A 77 -7.14 4.42 10.63
N SER A 78 -7.41 5.00 11.80
CA SER A 78 -6.42 5.31 12.83
C SER A 78 -5.63 4.10 13.33
N VAL A 79 -6.32 2.99 13.59
CA VAL A 79 -5.70 1.72 14.04
C VAL A 79 -4.78 1.16 12.95
N MET A 80 -5.23 1.18 11.70
CA MET A 80 -4.46 0.75 10.54
C MET A 80 -3.22 1.64 10.34
N LEU A 81 -3.38 2.96 10.44
CA LEU A 81 -2.28 3.93 10.36
C LEU A 81 -1.25 3.73 11.48
N GLN A 82 -1.68 3.42 12.70
CA GLN A 82 -0.76 3.12 13.80
C GLN A 82 0.08 1.87 13.49
N LYS A 83 -0.52 0.83 12.92
CA LYS A 83 0.20 -0.37 12.51
C LYS A 83 1.17 -0.08 11.36
N LEU A 84 0.74 0.66 10.34
CA LEU A 84 1.58 1.08 9.23
C LEU A 84 2.75 1.96 9.69
N TRP A 85 2.50 2.89 10.63
CA TRP A 85 3.55 3.73 11.20
C TRP A 85 4.64 2.88 11.85
N SER A 86 4.25 1.89 12.67
CA SER A 86 5.20 1.00 13.34
C SER A 86 6.04 0.18 12.35
N LEU A 87 5.42 -0.32 11.27
CA LEU A 87 6.12 -1.08 10.24
C LEU A 87 7.11 -0.22 9.44
N LEU A 88 6.69 1.00 9.09
CA LEU A 88 7.51 1.93 8.33
C LEU A 88 8.66 2.50 9.18
N ASP A 89 8.43 2.73 10.48
CA ASP A 89 9.46 3.20 11.42
C ASP A 89 10.53 2.13 11.68
N GLU A 90 10.15 0.85 11.62
CA GLU A 90 11.04 -0.29 11.79
C GLU A 90 11.85 -0.63 10.53
N ALA A 91 11.39 -0.19 9.35
CA ALA A 91 11.99 -0.56 8.07
C ALA A 91 13.22 0.27 7.71
N ASP A 92 14.31 -0.41 7.30
CA ASP A 92 15.48 0.25 6.69
C ASP A 92 15.25 0.53 5.21
N TRP A 93 14.54 -0.38 4.53
CA TRP A 93 14.20 -0.31 3.12
C TRP A 93 12.72 -0.62 2.91
N LEU A 94 12.13 0.07 1.95
CA LEU A 94 10.77 -0.15 1.50
C LEU A 94 10.75 -0.52 0.03
N ILE A 95 10.00 -1.54 -0.34
CA ILE A 95 9.75 -1.93 -1.74
C ILE A 95 8.26 -1.80 -2.02
N THR A 96 7.92 -1.08 -3.08
CA THR A 96 6.53 -0.90 -3.54
C THR A 96 6.46 -0.90 -5.07
N GLN A 97 5.27 -1.01 -5.62
CA GLN A 97 4.98 -0.79 -7.04
C GLN A 97 4.23 0.52 -7.22
N ASN A 98 4.88 1.57 -7.73
CA ASN A 98 4.35 2.94 -7.86
C ASN A 98 4.13 3.66 -6.51
N GLY A 99 4.67 3.14 -5.42
CA GLY A 99 4.35 3.64 -4.09
C GLY A 99 4.96 5.01 -3.77
N ARG A 100 6.00 5.45 -4.49
CA ARG A 100 6.50 6.82 -4.37
C ARG A 100 5.46 7.85 -4.80
N GLN A 101 4.67 7.53 -5.80
CA GLN A 101 3.64 8.43 -6.32
C GLN A 101 2.28 8.20 -5.66
N PHE A 102 2.02 7.02 -5.13
CA PHE A 102 0.73 6.65 -4.58
C PHE A 102 0.81 6.28 -3.09
N ASP A 103 1.21 5.08 -2.73
CA ASP A 103 1.08 4.52 -1.38
C ASP A 103 1.66 5.43 -0.29
N ILE A 104 2.92 5.83 -0.43
CA ILE A 104 3.61 6.60 0.61
C ILE A 104 3.07 8.01 0.73
N LYS A 105 2.63 8.62 -0.38
CA LYS A 105 1.99 9.94 -0.31
C LYS A 105 0.65 9.86 0.41
N LYS A 106 -0.15 8.84 0.12
CA LYS A 106 -1.44 8.60 0.76
C LYS A 106 -1.27 8.33 2.26
N ILE A 107 -0.40 7.42 2.64
CA ILE A 107 -0.09 7.12 4.04
C ILE A 107 0.36 8.37 4.80
N ARG A 108 1.31 9.13 4.26
CA ARG A 108 1.81 10.35 4.91
C ARG A 108 0.74 11.42 5.05
N ALA A 109 -0.11 11.59 4.03
CA ALA A 109 -1.21 12.55 4.09
C ALA A 109 -2.20 12.18 5.21
N ARG A 110 -2.63 10.92 5.29
CA ARG A 110 -3.52 10.45 6.36
C ARG A 110 -2.86 10.57 7.73
N MET A 111 -1.59 10.17 7.86
CA MET A 111 -0.85 10.27 9.11
C MET A 111 -0.78 11.73 9.64
N ILE A 112 -0.43 12.68 8.76
CA ILE A 112 -0.34 14.09 9.19
C ILE A 112 -1.72 14.67 9.52
N MET A 113 -2.77 14.30 8.78
CA MET A 113 -4.15 14.71 9.05
C MET A 113 -4.64 14.20 10.41
N GLN A 114 -4.19 13.03 10.84
CA GLN A 114 -4.52 12.42 12.13
C GLN A 114 -3.50 12.70 13.24
N GLY A 115 -2.56 13.63 13.02
CA GLY A 115 -1.61 14.08 14.04
C GLY A 115 -0.48 13.13 14.38
N PHE A 116 -0.21 12.13 13.56
CA PHE A 116 0.94 11.25 13.73
C PHE A 116 2.25 12.01 13.52
N LYS A 117 3.25 11.67 14.29
CA LYS A 117 4.63 12.09 14.02
C LYS A 117 5.15 11.38 12.76
N PRO A 118 6.06 12.01 12.01
CA PRO A 118 6.73 11.33 10.92
C PRO A 118 7.44 10.05 11.40
N PHE A 119 7.37 8.98 10.61
CA PHE A 119 8.21 7.79 10.84
C PHE A 119 9.65 8.05 10.38
N SER A 120 10.58 7.21 10.83
CA SER A 120 12.01 7.31 10.52
C SER A 120 12.28 7.31 9.00
N PRO A 121 13.34 7.98 8.51
CA PRO A 121 13.68 7.95 7.11
C PRO A 121 13.94 6.53 6.63
N VAL A 122 13.23 6.10 5.59
CA VAL A 122 13.35 4.79 4.96
C VAL A 122 13.85 4.94 3.53
N ARG A 123 14.78 4.07 3.11
CA ARG A 123 15.20 3.99 1.71
C ARG A 123 14.11 3.31 0.90
N HIS A 124 13.76 3.88 -0.25
CA HIS A 124 12.61 3.43 -1.02
C HIS A 124 13.02 2.94 -2.42
N ILE A 125 12.69 1.69 -2.71
CA ILE A 125 12.80 1.06 -4.02
C ILE A 125 11.39 1.00 -4.62
N ASP A 126 11.16 1.76 -5.68
CA ASP A 126 9.91 1.71 -6.44
C ASP A 126 10.14 0.89 -7.72
N THR A 127 9.51 -0.28 -7.77
CA THR A 127 9.71 -1.23 -8.87
C THR A 127 9.17 -0.72 -10.20
N LEU A 128 8.15 0.14 -10.20
CA LEU A 128 7.67 0.80 -11.42
C LEU A 128 8.68 1.81 -11.97
N GLU A 129 9.31 2.60 -11.11
CA GLU A 129 10.34 3.55 -11.53
C GLU A 129 11.54 2.83 -12.13
N ILE A 130 11.97 1.73 -11.51
CA ILE A 130 13.06 0.88 -12.03
C ILE A 130 12.67 0.29 -13.38
N ALA A 131 11.47 -0.27 -13.49
CA ALA A 131 10.99 -0.86 -14.73
C ALA A 131 11.00 0.15 -15.88
N LYS A 132 10.49 1.35 -15.65
CA LYS A 132 10.47 2.42 -16.66
C LYS A 132 11.86 2.96 -17.03
N ARG A 133 12.79 3.00 -16.08
CA ARG A 133 14.12 3.60 -16.28
C ARG A 133 15.11 2.63 -16.90
N VAL A 134 15.05 1.36 -16.54
CA VAL A 134 16.09 0.37 -16.82
C VAL A 134 15.72 -0.57 -17.96
N PHE A 135 14.42 -0.87 -18.11
CA PHE A 135 13.94 -1.87 -19.03
C PHE A 135 12.97 -1.32 -20.09
N GLY A 136 13.04 -1.84 -21.30
CA GLY A 136 12.13 -1.54 -22.40
C GLY A 136 10.96 -2.53 -22.48
N PHE A 137 10.25 -2.77 -21.38
CA PHE A 137 9.10 -3.67 -21.38
C PHE A 137 7.94 -3.13 -22.22
N THR A 138 7.18 -4.01 -22.85
CA THR A 138 5.95 -3.66 -23.56
C THR A 138 4.93 -3.00 -22.63
N SER A 139 4.90 -3.41 -21.36
CA SER A 139 4.07 -2.81 -20.32
C SER A 139 4.79 -2.87 -18.98
N ASN A 140 4.65 -1.78 -18.18
CA ASN A 140 5.16 -1.73 -16.81
C ASN A 140 4.05 -1.96 -15.78
N LYS A 141 2.87 -2.45 -16.18
CA LYS A 141 1.84 -2.89 -15.25
C LYS A 141 2.31 -4.12 -14.48
N LEU A 142 2.04 -4.17 -13.18
CA LEU A 142 2.45 -5.29 -12.33
C LEU A 142 1.93 -6.63 -12.86
N GLU A 143 0.67 -6.67 -13.31
CA GLU A 143 0.05 -7.85 -13.92
C GLU A 143 0.87 -8.38 -15.11
N TRP A 144 1.26 -7.50 -16.03
CA TRP A 144 2.05 -7.89 -17.20
C TRP A 144 3.44 -8.37 -16.80
N MET A 145 4.11 -7.65 -15.88
CA MET A 145 5.45 -8.00 -15.43
C MET A 145 5.45 -9.35 -14.70
N THR A 146 4.50 -9.57 -13.79
CA THR A 146 4.41 -10.85 -13.07
C THR A 146 4.05 -12.01 -14.00
N ASP A 147 3.24 -11.77 -15.03
CA ASP A 147 2.96 -12.81 -16.04
C ASP A 147 4.20 -13.22 -16.81
N LYS A 148 5.09 -12.28 -17.15
CA LYS A 148 6.29 -12.55 -17.96
C LYS A 148 7.53 -12.95 -17.17
N LEU A 149 7.64 -12.48 -15.92
CA LEU A 149 8.86 -12.65 -15.12
C LEU A 149 8.72 -13.66 -13.98
N CYS A 150 7.49 -13.97 -13.55
CA CYS A 150 7.26 -14.90 -12.45
C CYS A 150 6.63 -16.20 -12.96
N THR A 151 7.13 -17.33 -12.47
CA THR A 151 6.60 -18.65 -12.80
C THR A 151 5.46 -19.06 -11.87
N GLU A 152 5.58 -18.78 -10.57
CA GLU A 152 4.69 -19.25 -9.51
C GLU A 152 3.66 -18.21 -9.10
N TYR A 153 4.09 -16.94 -8.98
CA TYR A 153 3.25 -15.86 -8.42
C TYR A 153 2.84 -14.88 -9.52
N LYS A 154 1.53 -14.70 -9.67
CA LYS A 154 0.95 -13.74 -10.60
C LYS A 154 -0.01 -12.82 -9.86
N LYS A 155 -0.19 -11.60 -10.37
CA LYS A 155 -1.23 -10.73 -9.84
C LYS A 155 -2.58 -11.37 -10.09
N SER A 156 -3.34 -11.66 -9.03
CA SER A 156 -4.72 -12.12 -9.13
C SER A 156 -5.64 -10.96 -9.51
N THR A 157 -6.71 -11.28 -10.25
CA THR A 157 -7.80 -10.35 -10.54
C THR A 157 -8.99 -10.67 -9.66
N HIS A 158 -9.70 -9.63 -9.20
CA HIS A 158 -10.90 -9.82 -8.42
C HIS A 158 -12.01 -10.37 -9.33
N GLN A 159 -12.52 -11.58 -9.03
CA GLN A 159 -13.51 -12.25 -9.87
C GLN A 159 -14.95 -11.87 -9.55
N LYS A 160 -15.26 -11.64 -8.27
CA LYS A 160 -16.64 -11.39 -7.78
C LYS A 160 -17.12 -9.97 -8.10
N PHE A 161 -16.26 -8.98 -7.90
CA PHE A 161 -16.59 -7.57 -8.11
C PHE A 161 -15.67 -6.97 -9.16
N VAL A 162 -16.21 -6.59 -10.30
CA VAL A 162 -15.43 -6.08 -11.44
C VAL A 162 -15.44 -4.55 -11.44
N GLY A 163 -14.28 -3.95 -11.68
CA GLY A 163 -14.12 -2.50 -11.83
C GLY A 163 -14.52 -1.73 -10.57
N PHE A 164 -15.30 -0.68 -10.71
CA PHE A 164 -15.69 0.20 -9.61
C PHE A 164 -16.64 -0.46 -8.60
N THR A 165 -17.28 -1.59 -8.96
CA THR A 165 -18.18 -2.31 -8.05
C THR A 165 -17.49 -2.75 -6.77
N LEU A 166 -16.22 -3.16 -6.85
CA LEU A 166 -15.43 -3.53 -5.67
C LEU A 166 -15.37 -2.37 -4.66
N TRP A 167 -15.02 -1.18 -5.12
CA TRP A 167 -14.93 0.01 -4.28
C TRP A 167 -16.28 0.40 -3.67
N SER A 168 -17.33 0.31 -4.48
CA SER A 168 -18.71 0.58 -4.03
C SER A 168 -19.15 -0.38 -2.92
N GLU A 169 -18.81 -1.65 -3.01
CA GLU A 169 -19.15 -2.64 -1.98
C GLU A 169 -18.32 -2.44 -0.71
N CYS A 170 -17.03 -2.09 -0.84
CA CYS A 170 -16.22 -1.72 0.33
C CYS A 170 -16.81 -0.51 1.09
N LEU A 171 -17.26 0.51 0.36
CA LEU A 171 -17.89 1.70 0.98
C LEU A 171 -19.23 1.40 1.66
N LYS A 172 -19.95 0.36 1.25
CA LYS A 172 -21.19 -0.11 1.91
C LYS A 172 -20.90 -0.99 3.12
N GLY A 173 -19.64 -1.30 3.42
CA GLY A 173 -19.26 -2.23 4.47
C GLY A 173 -19.60 -3.70 4.15
N ASN A 174 -19.69 -4.05 2.86
CA ASN A 174 -19.92 -5.43 2.46
C ASN A 174 -18.70 -6.28 2.84
N ILE A 175 -18.91 -7.28 3.69
CA ILE A 175 -17.86 -8.15 4.26
C ILE A 175 -17.64 -9.44 3.45
N GLU A 176 -18.44 -9.69 2.41
CA GLU A 176 -18.26 -10.84 1.52
C GLU A 176 -17.15 -10.54 0.49
#